data_9a21c22d80e61aacdae2d634bc815e69
#
_entry.id   9a21c22d80e61aacdae2d634bc815e69
#
_cell.length_a   1.000
_cell.length_b   1.000
_cell.length_c   1.000
_cell.angle_alpha   90.00
_cell.angle_beta   90.00
_cell.angle_gamma   90.00
#
_symmetry.space_group_name_H-M   'P 1'
#
loop_
_entity.id
_entity.type
_entity.pdbx_description
1 polymer ?
#
loop_
_entity_poly.entity_id
_entity_poly.type
_entity_poly.pdbx_seq_one_letter_code
_entity_poly.pdbx_strand_id
1 'polypeptide(L)'
;MKNGFVIKRSSGEFELLKKLSYDKLISEIICSTDLIRGYLYDTAPEPIGAKKQRFFDKLRSIGITIVTKKLRYKSVICKHCKQTDVNVPYQKGVDVSLVTDIMSLAFEDAYDIAIIVTGDNDFLDAVNYIKSKGKKVWITSFQASLGDDLMRAADRVIKLDDIFGSLVL
;
A
#
# COMPACT_ATOMS: atom_id res chain seq x y z
N MET A 1 -13.08 18.23 -0.21
CA MET A 1 -13.16 16.76 -0.17
C MET A 1 -12.04 16.24 0.70
N LYS A 2 -12.39 15.44 1.69
CA LYS A 2 -11.44 14.85 2.65
C LYS A 2 -10.86 13.56 2.09
N ASN A 3 -9.54 13.44 1.97
CA ASN A 3 -8.89 12.27 1.38
C ASN A 3 -8.11 11.47 2.42
N GLY A 4 -8.38 10.17 2.47
CA GLY A 4 -7.53 9.20 3.14
C GLY A 4 -6.60 8.53 2.12
N PHE A 5 -5.34 8.37 2.47
CA PHE A 5 -4.31 7.79 1.64
C PHE A 5 -3.76 6.51 2.26
N VAL A 6 -3.66 5.45 1.48
CA VAL A 6 -3.17 4.15 1.94
C VAL A 6 -2.17 3.59 0.95
N ILE A 7 -0.96 3.29 1.44
CA ILE A 7 0.08 2.62 0.66
C ILE A 7 0.21 1.17 1.13
N LYS A 8 0.02 0.22 0.21
CA LYS A 8 0.44 -1.16 0.40
C LYS A 8 1.83 -1.34 -0.22
N ARG A 9 2.72 -2.00 0.50
CA ARG A 9 4.00 -2.46 -0.02
C ARG A 9 3.90 -3.92 -0.44
N SER A 10 3.89 -4.20 -1.74
CA SER A 10 4.02 -5.57 -2.24
C SER A 10 5.50 -5.97 -2.46
N SER A 11 5.81 -7.25 -2.34
CA SER A 11 7.20 -7.75 -2.38
C SER A 11 7.90 -7.61 -3.74
N GLY A 12 7.17 -7.51 -4.85
CA GLY A 12 7.74 -7.41 -6.20
C GLY A 12 8.13 -5.99 -6.63
N GLU A 13 7.45 -4.96 -6.12
CA GLU A 13 7.70 -3.55 -6.43
C GLU A 13 8.72 -2.90 -5.48
N PHE A 14 9.24 -3.67 -4.52
CA PHE A 14 10.02 -3.19 -3.40
C PHE A 14 11.29 -2.41 -3.78
N GLU A 15 12.03 -2.85 -4.80
CA GLU A 15 13.28 -2.20 -5.21
C GLU A 15 13.01 -0.85 -5.91
N LEU A 16 11.94 -0.76 -6.68
CA LEU A 16 11.54 0.49 -7.33
C LEU A 16 11.04 1.50 -6.29
N LEU A 17 10.18 1.08 -5.37
CA LEU A 17 9.63 1.95 -4.32
C LEU A 17 10.67 2.46 -3.32
N LYS A 18 11.82 1.79 -3.17
CA LYS A 18 12.92 2.28 -2.30
C LYS A 18 13.57 3.56 -2.80
N LYS A 19 13.52 3.82 -4.10
CA LYS A 19 14.13 4.98 -4.75
C LYS A 19 13.17 6.16 -4.89
N LEU A 20 11.91 6.00 -4.45
CA LEU A 20 10.90 7.05 -4.58
C LEU A 20 10.98 8.07 -3.45
N SER A 21 10.76 9.32 -3.81
CA SER A 21 10.40 10.36 -2.88
C SER A 21 8.92 10.24 -2.52
N TYR A 22 8.64 9.82 -1.29
CA TYR A 22 7.25 9.68 -0.83
C TYR A 22 6.53 11.02 -0.72
N ASP A 23 7.25 12.10 -0.44
CA ASP A 23 6.69 13.46 -0.46
C ASP A 23 6.13 13.80 -1.83
N LYS A 24 6.95 13.59 -2.89
CA LYS A 24 6.54 13.81 -4.26
C LYS A 24 5.40 12.87 -4.67
N LEU A 25 5.49 11.58 -4.31
CA LEU A 25 4.43 10.62 -4.59
C LEU A 25 3.10 11.09 -4.02
N ILE A 26 3.08 11.47 -2.74
CA ILE A 26 1.88 11.98 -2.09
C ILE A 26 1.36 13.21 -2.83
N SER A 27 2.21 14.19 -3.12
CA SER A 27 1.81 15.41 -3.83
C SER A 27 1.20 15.13 -5.20
N GLU A 28 1.76 14.19 -5.96
CA GLU A 28 1.25 13.83 -7.29
C GLU A 28 -0.11 13.11 -7.23
N ILE A 29 -0.28 12.16 -6.29
CA ILE A 29 -1.50 11.35 -6.25
C ILE A 29 -2.67 12.03 -5.56
N ILE A 30 -2.45 12.94 -4.58
CA ILE A 30 -3.52 13.73 -3.97
C ILE A 30 -4.04 14.83 -4.91
N CYS A 31 -3.27 15.17 -5.96
CA CYS A 31 -3.56 16.28 -6.85
C CYS A 31 -3.79 17.59 -6.06
N SER A 32 -4.86 18.30 -6.27
CA SER A 32 -5.21 19.54 -5.56
C SER A 32 -6.19 19.34 -4.39
N THR A 33 -6.19 18.15 -3.78
CA THR A 33 -7.12 17.80 -2.70
C THR A 33 -6.41 17.75 -1.35
N ASP A 34 -7.14 17.93 -0.25
CA ASP A 34 -6.56 17.93 1.09
C ASP A 34 -6.33 16.52 1.59
N LEU A 35 -5.10 16.21 2.01
CA LEU A 35 -4.76 14.95 2.67
C LEU A 35 -5.13 15.03 4.16
N ILE A 36 -6.07 14.19 4.60
CA ILE A 36 -6.40 14.09 6.02
C ILE A 36 -5.37 13.24 6.74
N ARG A 37 -5.07 12.06 6.20
CA ARG A 37 -4.12 11.12 6.80
C ARG A 37 -3.61 10.11 5.79
N GLY A 38 -2.32 9.83 5.84
CA GLY A 38 -1.69 8.75 5.08
C GLY A 38 -1.34 7.57 5.99
N TYR A 39 -1.43 6.37 5.45
CA TYR A 39 -1.06 5.12 6.13
C TYR A 39 -0.10 4.32 5.28
N LEU A 40 0.93 3.74 5.89
CA LEU A 40 1.76 2.71 5.29
C LEU A 40 1.57 1.40 6.05
N TYR A 41 1.19 0.35 5.33
CA TYR A 41 1.08 -1.01 5.85
C TYR A 41 2.27 -1.84 5.39
N ASP A 42 3.04 -2.37 6.34
CA ASP A 42 4.26 -3.13 6.03
C ASP A 42 4.50 -4.23 7.07
N THR A 43 5.40 -5.17 6.79
CA THR A 43 5.92 -6.13 7.76
C THR A 43 7.30 -5.71 8.23
N ALA A 44 7.60 -5.98 9.49
CA ALA A 44 8.93 -5.74 10.04
C ALA A 44 9.40 -6.92 10.91
N PRO A 45 10.70 -7.24 10.89
CA PRO A 45 11.28 -8.16 11.86
C PRO A 45 11.23 -7.53 13.27
N GLU A 46 11.31 -8.36 14.29
CA GLU A 46 11.48 -7.93 15.68
C GLU A 46 12.82 -8.45 16.21
N PRO A 47 13.74 -7.53 16.61
CA PRO A 47 13.63 -6.06 16.56
C PRO A 47 13.70 -5.48 15.14
N ILE A 48 13.17 -4.26 14.97
CA ILE A 48 13.22 -3.56 13.68
C ILE A 48 14.66 -3.09 13.44
N GLY A 49 15.24 -3.46 12.30
CA GLY A 49 16.60 -3.03 11.96
C GLY A 49 16.72 -1.52 11.71
N ALA A 50 17.87 -0.93 12.06
CA ALA A 50 18.11 0.51 12.00
C ALA A 50 17.79 1.19 10.66
N LYS A 51 18.03 0.50 9.53
CA LYS A 51 17.70 1.03 8.18
C LYS A 51 16.20 1.17 7.99
N LYS A 52 15.42 0.17 8.41
CA LYS A 52 13.97 0.19 8.31
C LYS A 52 13.36 1.17 9.29
N GLN A 53 13.92 1.29 10.48
CA GLN A 53 13.50 2.28 11.48
C GLN A 53 13.66 3.70 10.93
N ARG A 54 14.84 4.07 10.37
CA ARG A 54 15.06 5.39 9.75
C ARG A 54 14.09 5.67 8.60
N PHE A 55 13.75 4.66 7.81
CA PHE A 55 12.74 4.80 6.76
C PHE A 55 11.36 5.12 7.36
N PHE A 56 10.94 4.41 8.39
CA PHE A 56 9.67 4.68 9.07
C PHE A 56 9.64 6.06 9.73
N ASP A 57 10.75 6.48 10.35
CA ASP A 57 10.85 7.80 10.99
C ASP A 57 10.76 8.93 9.96
N LYS A 58 11.38 8.76 8.78
CA LYS A 58 11.22 9.69 7.66
C LYS A 58 9.77 9.78 7.21
N LEU A 59 9.05 8.67 7.10
CA LEU A 59 7.64 8.69 6.71
C LEU A 59 6.76 9.34 7.78
N ARG A 60 7.02 9.08 9.06
CA ARG A 60 6.32 9.75 10.17
C ARG A 60 6.53 11.25 10.16
N SER A 61 7.74 11.72 9.81
CA SER A 61 8.03 13.17 9.76
C SER A 61 7.23 13.92 8.69
N ILE A 62 6.71 13.21 7.68
CA ILE A 62 5.81 13.76 6.65
C ILE A 62 4.33 13.41 6.90
N GLY A 63 3.98 12.97 8.10
CA GLY A 63 2.60 12.74 8.52
C GLY A 63 2.02 11.37 8.17
N ILE A 64 2.85 10.39 7.75
CA ILE A 64 2.39 9.03 7.46
C ILE A 64 2.32 8.19 8.74
N THR A 65 1.17 7.61 9.00
CA THR A 65 0.98 6.61 10.05
C THR A 65 1.51 5.25 9.58
N ILE A 66 2.40 4.64 10.38
CA ILE A 66 2.98 3.34 10.05
C ILE A 66 2.26 2.24 10.82
N VAL A 67 1.66 1.32 10.08
CA VAL A 67 1.01 0.11 10.61
C VAL A 67 1.89 -1.08 10.25
N THR A 68 2.44 -1.77 11.24
CA THR A 68 3.33 -2.91 11.03
C THR A 68 2.74 -4.21 11.54
N LYS A 69 3.00 -5.30 10.81
CA LYS A 69 2.83 -6.67 11.28
C LYS A 69 4.20 -7.33 11.40
N LYS A 70 4.32 -8.28 12.33
CA LYS A 70 5.54 -9.05 12.50
C LYS A 70 5.83 -9.87 11.26
N LEU A 71 7.05 -9.74 10.73
CA LEU A 71 7.54 -10.60 9.64
C LEU A 71 7.57 -12.04 10.14
N ARG A 72 6.99 -12.95 9.37
CA ARG A 72 6.96 -14.38 9.68
C ARG A 72 7.94 -15.14 8.81
N TYR A 73 8.32 -16.33 9.26
CA TYR A 73 9.25 -17.20 8.55
C TYR A 73 8.63 -18.60 8.44
N LYS A 74 8.90 -19.26 7.33
CA LYS A 74 8.46 -20.63 7.07
C LYS A 74 9.57 -21.42 6.40
N SER A 75 9.52 -22.75 6.54
CA SER A 75 10.35 -23.67 5.78
C SER A 75 9.71 -23.97 4.43
N VAL A 76 10.49 -23.94 3.39
CA VAL A 76 10.06 -24.26 2.01
C VAL A 76 10.95 -25.36 1.46
N ILE A 77 10.34 -26.42 0.91
CA ILE A 77 11.06 -27.50 0.24
C ILE A 77 11.10 -27.20 -1.26
N CYS A 78 12.30 -27.18 -1.83
CA CYS A 78 12.47 -27.01 -3.26
C CYS A 78 11.87 -28.21 -4.01
N LYS A 79 10.98 -27.95 -4.96
CA LYS A 79 10.35 -29.03 -5.75
C LYS A 79 11.35 -29.79 -6.63
N HIS A 80 12.44 -29.13 -7.06
CA HIS A 80 13.46 -29.76 -7.95
C HIS A 80 14.54 -30.51 -7.17
N CYS A 81 15.23 -29.83 -6.24
CA CYS A 81 16.38 -30.42 -5.55
C CYS A 81 16.04 -31.05 -4.20
N LYS A 82 14.78 -30.97 -3.74
CA LYS A 82 14.30 -31.45 -2.42
C LYS A 82 15.01 -30.85 -1.22
N GLN A 83 15.89 -29.90 -1.42
CA GLN A 83 16.50 -29.17 -0.30
C GLN A 83 15.46 -28.35 0.45
N THR A 84 15.58 -28.33 1.77
CA THR A 84 14.73 -27.51 2.64
C THR A 84 15.44 -26.21 2.92
N ASP A 85 14.84 -25.10 2.47
CA ASP A 85 15.24 -23.75 2.88
C ASP A 85 14.41 -23.35 4.09
N VAL A 86 15.06 -23.11 5.20
CA VAL A 86 14.43 -22.66 6.44
C VAL A 86 14.57 -21.16 6.57
N ASN A 87 13.60 -20.54 7.26
CA ASN A 87 13.55 -19.10 7.46
C ASN A 87 13.27 -18.26 6.20
N VAL A 88 12.50 -18.79 5.26
CA VAL A 88 11.99 -17.99 4.15
C VAL A 88 10.98 -16.96 4.68
N PRO A 89 11.27 -15.65 4.58
CA PRO A 89 10.35 -14.63 5.08
C PRO A 89 9.08 -14.56 4.25
N TYR A 90 7.94 -14.35 4.91
CA TYR A 90 6.67 -14.09 4.24
C TYR A 90 5.81 -13.08 5.02
N GLN A 91 5.00 -12.35 4.29
CA GLN A 91 4.05 -11.40 4.85
C GLN A 91 2.73 -12.10 5.20
N LYS A 92 2.12 -11.74 6.32
CA LYS A 92 0.78 -12.22 6.69
C LYS A 92 0.02 -11.17 7.48
N GLY A 93 -1.23 -10.93 7.07
CA GLY A 93 -2.17 -10.07 7.78
C GLY A 93 -2.00 -8.58 7.53
N VAL A 94 -1.10 -8.16 6.65
CA VAL A 94 -0.96 -6.75 6.22
C VAL A 94 -2.21 -6.32 5.46
N ASP A 95 -2.62 -7.13 4.47
CA ASP A 95 -3.79 -6.86 3.63
C ASP A 95 -5.08 -6.81 4.45
N VAL A 96 -5.22 -7.75 5.38
CA VAL A 96 -6.38 -7.77 6.31
C VAL A 96 -6.43 -6.51 7.15
N SER A 97 -5.28 -6.03 7.67
CA SER A 97 -5.26 -4.78 8.44
C SER A 97 -5.63 -3.57 7.59
N LEU A 98 -5.09 -3.47 6.37
CA LEU A 98 -5.42 -2.41 5.44
C LEU A 98 -6.92 -2.40 5.13
N VAL A 99 -7.48 -3.55 4.73
CA VAL A 99 -8.91 -3.69 4.41
C VAL A 99 -9.76 -3.32 5.62
N THR A 100 -9.43 -3.82 6.81
CA THR A 100 -10.17 -3.51 8.03
C THR A 100 -10.19 -2.02 8.31
N ASP A 101 -9.03 -1.36 8.27
CA ASP A 101 -8.93 0.07 8.60
C ASP A 101 -9.65 0.94 7.57
N ILE A 102 -9.48 0.65 6.26
CA ILE A 102 -10.11 1.46 5.21
C ILE A 102 -11.65 1.31 5.22
N MET A 103 -12.16 0.11 5.52
CA MET A 103 -13.59 -0.12 5.66
C MET A 103 -14.17 0.54 6.92
N SER A 104 -13.47 0.45 8.06
CA SER A 104 -13.87 1.11 9.31
C SER A 104 -13.93 2.62 9.14
N LEU A 105 -12.88 3.21 8.54
CA LEU A 105 -12.82 4.65 8.28
C LEU A 105 -13.92 5.11 7.29
N ALA A 106 -14.28 4.27 6.32
CA ALA A 106 -15.40 4.55 5.42
C ALA A 106 -16.74 4.55 6.18
N PHE A 107 -16.93 3.59 7.08
CA PHE A 107 -18.13 3.49 7.91
C PHE A 107 -18.26 4.68 8.87
N GLU A 108 -17.16 5.18 9.43
CA GLU A 108 -17.10 6.35 10.32
C GLU A 108 -17.17 7.69 9.57
N ASP A 109 -17.35 7.67 8.25
CA ASP A 109 -17.37 8.89 7.41
C ASP A 109 -16.10 9.75 7.53
N ALA A 110 -14.95 9.10 7.77
CA ALA A 110 -13.69 9.78 8.06
C ALA A 110 -13.02 10.40 6.82
N TYR A 111 -13.40 10.01 5.61
CA TYR A 111 -12.88 10.53 4.34
C TYR A 111 -13.96 10.51 3.25
N ASP A 112 -13.76 11.30 2.19
CA ASP A 112 -14.59 11.29 0.97
C ASP A 112 -13.99 10.45 -0.15
N ILE A 113 -12.64 10.45 -0.25
CA ILE A 113 -11.89 9.75 -1.28
C ILE A 113 -10.83 8.87 -0.60
N ALA A 114 -10.83 7.57 -0.91
CA ALA A 114 -9.75 6.65 -0.56
C ALA A 114 -8.76 6.56 -1.74
N ILE A 115 -7.50 6.89 -1.53
CA ILE A 115 -6.44 6.67 -2.51
C ILE A 115 -5.65 5.45 -2.06
N ILE A 116 -5.70 4.36 -2.83
CA ILE A 116 -5.08 3.08 -2.48
C ILE A 116 -3.96 2.79 -3.47
N VAL A 117 -2.74 2.66 -2.96
CA VAL A 117 -1.57 2.30 -3.78
C VAL A 117 -1.44 0.78 -3.78
N THR A 118 -2.10 0.14 -4.71
CA THR A 118 -2.08 -1.32 -4.95
C THR A 118 -2.60 -1.64 -6.34
N GLY A 119 -2.13 -2.73 -6.94
CA GLY A 119 -2.69 -3.29 -8.19
C GLY A 119 -3.40 -4.63 -7.98
N ASP A 120 -3.51 -5.10 -6.74
CA ASP A 120 -3.95 -6.44 -6.39
C ASP A 120 -5.48 -6.56 -6.40
N ASN A 121 -6.03 -7.47 -7.22
CA ASN A 121 -7.47 -7.73 -7.30
C ASN A 121 -8.09 -8.24 -5.99
N ASP A 122 -7.30 -8.71 -5.04
CA ASP A 122 -7.80 -9.14 -3.73
C ASP A 122 -8.46 -7.98 -2.94
N PHE A 123 -8.23 -6.73 -3.34
CA PHE A 123 -8.89 -5.55 -2.76
C PHE A 123 -10.22 -5.19 -3.40
N LEU A 124 -10.69 -5.91 -4.43
CA LEU A 124 -11.91 -5.57 -5.17
C LEU A 124 -13.15 -5.48 -4.27
N ASP A 125 -13.33 -6.45 -3.37
CA ASP A 125 -14.48 -6.47 -2.46
C ASP A 125 -14.46 -5.28 -1.49
N ALA A 126 -13.28 -4.91 -0.99
CA ALA A 126 -13.11 -3.73 -0.15
C ALA A 126 -13.45 -2.44 -0.91
N VAL A 127 -12.98 -2.31 -2.16
CA VAL A 127 -13.31 -1.18 -3.04
C VAL A 127 -14.82 -1.07 -3.26
N ASN A 128 -15.49 -2.15 -3.60
CA ASN A 128 -16.94 -2.18 -3.81
C ASN A 128 -17.70 -1.81 -2.52
N TYR A 129 -17.25 -2.30 -1.37
CA TYR A 129 -17.84 -1.93 -0.09
C TYR A 129 -17.71 -0.43 0.20
N ILE A 130 -16.52 0.15 0.03
CA ILE A 130 -16.26 1.58 0.25
C ILE A 130 -17.15 2.43 -0.66
N LYS A 131 -17.26 2.05 -1.93
CA LYS A 131 -18.15 2.72 -2.91
C LYS A 131 -19.62 2.61 -2.51
N SER A 132 -20.07 1.49 -1.96
CA SER A 132 -21.44 1.34 -1.44
C SER A 132 -21.74 2.28 -0.26
N LYS A 133 -20.71 2.79 0.42
CA LYS A 133 -20.82 3.82 1.47
C LYS A 133 -20.78 5.26 0.91
N GLY A 134 -20.86 5.42 -0.41
CA GLY A 134 -20.83 6.73 -1.06
C GLY A 134 -19.43 7.36 -1.17
N LYS A 135 -18.38 6.60 -0.89
CA LYS A 135 -17.00 7.10 -1.01
C LYS A 135 -16.45 6.87 -2.41
N LYS A 136 -15.54 7.74 -2.86
CA LYS A 136 -14.78 7.54 -4.09
C LYS A 136 -13.52 6.76 -3.81
N VAL A 137 -13.10 5.93 -4.77
CA VAL A 137 -11.87 5.15 -4.69
C VAL A 137 -10.97 5.44 -5.88
N TRP A 138 -9.76 5.91 -5.59
CA TRP A 138 -8.69 6.06 -6.57
C TRP A 138 -7.65 4.96 -6.36
N ILE A 139 -7.25 4.30 -7.43
CA ILE A 139 -6.22 3.26 -7.40
C ILE A 139 -4.95 3.84 -8.03
N THR A 140 -3.83 3.64 -7.36
CA THR A 140 -2.50 4.01 -7.86
C THR A 140 -1.65 2.75 -7.96
N SER A 141 -1.15 2.43 -9.15
CA SER A 141 -0.36 1.23 -9.39
C SER A 141 0.49 1.37 -10.66
N PHE A 142 1.51 0.52 -10.81
CA PHE A 142 2.13 0.30 -12.10
C PHE A 142 1.17 -0.47 -13.02
N GLN A 143 1.22 -0.16 -14.32
CA GLN A 143 0.39 -0.84 -15.32
C GLN A 143 0.58 -2.36 -15.32
N ALA A 144 1.81 -2.82 -15.12
CA ALA A 144 2.14 -4.25 -15.12
C ALA A 144 1.57 -5.04 -13.92
N SER A 145 1.24 -4.36 -12.82
CA SER A 145 0.70 -4.98 -11.59
C SER A 145 -0.77 -4.65 -11.33
N LEU A 146 -1.39 -3.86 -12.19
CA LEU A 146 -2.79 -3.45 -12.04
C LEU A 146 -3.74 -4.54 -12.55
N GLY A 147 -4.53 -5.09 -11.63
CA GLY A 147 -5.58 -6.06 -11.97
C GLY A 147 -6.75 -5.41 -12.71
N ASP A 148 -7.25 -6.09 -13.74
CA ASP A 148 -8.31 -5.57 -14.62
C ASP A 148 -9.61 -5.27 -13.88
N ASP A 149 -10.01 -6.11 -12.92
CA ASP A 149 -11.25 -5.92 -12.17
C ASP A 149 -11.14 -4.74 -11.22
N LEU A 150 -9.98 -4.59 -10.57
CA LEU A 150 -9.69 -3.46 -9.70
C LEU A 150 -9.66 -2.14 -10.49
N MET A 151 -9.06 -2.16 -11.69
CA MET A 151 -9.04 -1.01 -12.60
C MET A 151 -10.46 -0.57 -12.99
N ARG A 152 -11.34 -1.53 -13.32
CA ARG A 152 -12.74 -1.24 -13.69
C ARG A 152 -13.58 -0.73 -12.52
N ALA A 153 -13.28 -1.20 -11.31
CA ALA A 153 -14.01 -0.80 -10.11
C ALA A 153 -13.64 0.59 -9.59
N ALA A 154 -12.41 1.07 -9.87
CA ALA A 154 -11.92 2.37 -9.42
C ALA A 154 -12.69 3.53 -10.07
N ASP A 155 -12.91 4.62 -9.30
CA ASP A 155 -13.44 5.87 -9.86
C ASP A 155 -12.36 6.66 -10.62
N ARG A 156 -11.09 6.42 -10.28
CA ARG A 156 -9.91 6.98 -10.97
C ARG A 156 -8.73 6.03 -10.83
N VAL A 157 -7.95 5.90 -11.89
CA VAL A 157 -6.67 5.20 -11.88
C VAL A 157 -5.55 6.19 -12.14
N ILE A 158 -4.51 6.16 -11.31
CA ILE A 158 -3.27 6.93 -11.44
C ILE A 158 -2.15 5.93 -11.71
N LYS A 159 -1.63 5.92 -12.91
CA LYS A 159 -0.53 5.03 -13.30
C LYS A 159 0.79 5.58 -12.79
N LEU A 160 1.49 4.79 -11.98
CA LEU A 160 2.84 5.16 -11.51
C LEU A 160 3.83 5.30 -12.67
N ASP A 161 3.63 4.55 -13.75
CA ASP A 161 4.44 4.64 -14.97
C ASP A 161 4.50 6.08 -15.51
N ASP A 162 3.38 6.81 -15.47
CA ASP A 162 3.26 8.15 -16.04
C ASP A 162 3.98 9.22 -15.18
N ILE A 163 4.11 8.98 -13.88
CA ILE A 163 4.69 9.94 -12.92
C ILE A 163 6.05 9.49 -12.36
N PHE A 164 6.49 8.27 -12.68
CA PHE A 164 7.69 7.67 -12.08
C PHE A 164 8.95 8.51 -12.24
N GLY A 165 9.13 9.13 -13.39
CA GLY A 165 10.30 9.98 -13.68
C GLY A 165 10.44 11.19 -12.74
N SER A 166 9.32 11.76 -12.28
CA SER A 166 9.31 12.86 -11.31
C SER A 166 9.52 12.41 -9.86
N LEU A 167 9.29 11.12 -9.57
CA LEU A 167 9.31 10.56 -8.22
C LEU A 167 10.69 10.06 -7.78
N VAL A 168 11.59 9.78 -8.71
CA VAL A 168 12.94 9.24 -8.40
C VAL A 168 13.80 10.30 -7.71
N LEU A 169 14.56 9.85 -6.68
CA LEU A 169 15.50 10.68 -5.91
C LEU A 169 16.79 10.95 -6.69
#